data_daae4fe066130079524414a8e1392e8d
#
_entry.id   daae4fe066130079524414a8e1392e8d
#
_cell.length_a   1.000
_cell.length_b   1.000
_cell.length_c   1.000
_cell.angle_alpha   90.00
_cell.angle_beta   90.00
_cell.angle_gamma   90.00
#
_symmetry.space_group_name_H-M   'P 1'
#
loop_
_entity.id
_entity.type
_entity.pdbx_description
1 polymer ?
#
loop_
_entity_poly.entity_id
_entity_poly.type
_entity_poly.pdbx_seq_one_letter_code
_entity_poly.pdbx_strand_id
1 'polypeptide(L)'
;IVLCRSNKRAIKYNLGIRYTVQFKEERLVRDDKLMIVKNCYQFVENLENVDYLANGDIAKLCRISKYEDRYGLHFAEARLSFPDYDDQEIVAKVILDTLESESASLTYEQSNMLYQGVNEDYSHLTTKKKRYEAVREDKYYNALQLKYANAITCHKSQGGQWKCVFIDNAFWQEELTLDDLKWLYTALTRATEKVYLVNFKDELFDS
;
A
#
# COMPACT_ATOMS: atom_id res chain seq x y z
N ILE A 1 -6.63 13.03 0.84
CA ILE A 1 -6.56 11.65 1.30
C ILE A 1 -7.74 11.33 2.22
N VAL A 2 -8.21 10.06 2.25
CA VAL A 2 -9.19 9.57 3.22
C VAL A 2 -8.49 8.77 4.30
N LEU A 3 -8.75 9.09 5.58
CA LEU A 3 -8.24 8.34 6.72
C LEU A 3 -9.33 7.46 7.33
N CYS A 4 -9.00 6.17 7.48
CA CYS A 4 -9.91 5.15 7.99
C CYS A 4 -9.31 4.44 9.21
N ARG A 5 -10.16 3.76 9.99
CA ARG A 5 -9.71 2.96 11.14
C ARG A 5 -9.26 1.54 10.77
N SER A 6 -9.73 1.00 9.64
CA SER A 6 -9.42 -0.37 9.22
C SER A 6 -9.06 -0.47 7.73
N ASN A 7 -8.27 -1.51 7.39
CA ASN A 7 -7.95 -1.82 5.98
C ASN A 7 -9.22 -2.09 5.16
N LYS A 8 -10.18 -2.82 5.71
CA LYS A 8 -11.46 -3.10 5.05
C LYS A 8 -12.19 -1.82 4.63
N ARG A 9 -12.19 -0.81 5.50
CA ARG A 9 -12.81 0.48 5.22
C ARG A 9 -12.02 1.26 4.16
N ALA A 10 -10.69 1.26 4.28
CA ALA A 10 -9.81 1.89 3.29
C ALA A 10 -9.95 1.27 1.90
N ILE A 11 -10.09 -0.05 1.79
CA ILE A 11 -10.34 -0.73 0.50
C ILE A 11 -11.65 -0.24 -0.12
N LYS A 12 -12.75 -0.18 0.65
CA LYS A 12 -14.04 0.30 0.15
C LYS A 12 -13.95 1.73 -0.40
N TYR A 13 -13.29 2.64 0.32
CA TYR A 13 -13.07 4.00 -0.17
C TYR A 13 -12.18 4.05 -1.41
N ASN A 14 -11.09 3.28 -1.43
CA ASN A 14 -10.21 3.23 -2.59
C ASN A 14 -10.94 2.76 -3.84
N LEU A 15 -11.71 1.68 -3.74
CA LEU A 15 -12.50 1.16 -4.86
C LEU A 15 -13.60 2.15 -5.26
N GLY A 16 -14.34 2.70 -4.28
CA GLY A 16 -15.37 3.70 -4.54
C GLY A 16 -14.81 4.94 -5.26
N ILE A 17 -13.68 5.49 -4.78
CA ILE A 17 -13.03 6.64 -5.40
C ILE A 17 -12.56 6.29 -6.82
N ARG A 18 -11.95 5.13 -7.02
CA ARG A 18 -11.48 4.70 -8.34
C ARG A 18 -12.62 4.55 -9.33
N TYR A 19 -13.70 3.84 -8.96
CA TYR A 19 -14.81 3.55 -9.87
C TYR A 19 -15.73 4.75 -10.09
N THR A 20 -16.12 5.48 -9.03
CA THR A 20 -17.17 6.51 -9.14
C THR A 20 -16.64 7.92 -9.33
N VAL A 21 -15.42 8.23 -8.88
CA VAL A 21 -14.84 9.57 -8.96
C VAL A 21 -13.80 9.66 -10.08
N GLN A 22 -12.95 8.63 -10.20
CA GLN A 22 -11.86 8.61 -11.19
C GLN A 22 -12.21 7.84 -12.47
N PHE A 23 -13.34 7.13 -12.51
CA PHE A 23 -13.81 6.31 -13.64
C PHE A 23 -12.77 5.29 -14.11
N LYS A 24 -12.05 4.67 -13.14
CA LYS A 24 -11.02 3.67 -13.39
C LYS A 24 -11.61 2.28 -13.17
N GLU A 25 -11.81 1.52 -14.21
CA GLU A 25 -12.41 0.17 -14.17
C GLU A 25 -11.36 -0.93 -14.06
N GLU A 26 -10.17 -0.74 -14.64
CA GLU A 26 -9.11 -1.74 -14.62
C GLU A 26 -8.45 -1.80 -13.23
N ARG A 27 -7.87 -2.96 -12.91
CA ARG A 27 -7.23 -3.23 -11.61
C ARG A 27 -6.10 -2.25 -11.29
N LEU A 28 -5.30 -1.87 -12.28
CA LEU A 28 -4.30 -0.80 -12.17
C LEU A 28 -4.30 0.04 -13.44
N VAL A 29 -4.35 1.35 -13.26
CA VAL A 29 -4.37 2.33 -14.35
C VAL A 29 -3.32 3.39 -14.08
N ARG A 30 -2.78 3.97 -15.14
CA ARG A 30 -1.87 5.13 -15.03
C ARG A 30 -2.44 6.18 -14.07
N ASP A 31 -1.55 6.81 -13.33
CA ASP A 31 -1.86 7.80 -12.29
C ASP A 31 -2.59 7.24 -11.05
N ASP A 32 -2.63 5.91 -10.87
CA ASP A 32 -3.01 5.34 -9.58
C ASP A 32 -1.99 5.72 -8.52
N LYS A 33 -2.51 6.17 -7.37
CA LYS A 33 -1.70 6.36 -6.16
C LYS A 33 -1.64 5.04 -5.41
N LEU A 34 -0.43 4.59 -5.15
CA LEU A 34 -0.14 3.32 -4.52
C LEU A 34 0.75 3.53 -3.30
N MET A 35 0.63 2.67 -2.31
CA MET A 35 1.46 2.66 -1.12
C MET A 35 2.22 1.35 -1.04
N ILE A 36 3.52 1.42 -0.79
CA ILE A 36 4.35 0.27 -0.45
C ILE A 36 3.90 -0.27 0.91
N VAL A 37 3.66 -1.58 1.04
CA VAL A 37 3.18 -2.17 2.30
C VAL A 37 4.15 -3.11 2.97
N LYS A 38 5.33 -3.29 2.37
CA LYS A 38 6.45 -4.06 2.92
C LYS A 38 7.75 -3.43 2.44
N ASN A 39 8.72 -3.24 3.35
CA ASN A 39 10.05 -2.73 2.97
C ASN A 39 10.67 -3.56 1.85
N CYS A 40 11.23 -2.89 0.86
CA CYS A 40 11.90 -3.52 -0.28
C CYS A 40 13.28 -2.89 -0.48
N TYR A 41 14.31 -3.75 -0.50
CA TYR A 41 15.71 -3.35 -0.66
C TYR A 41 16.22 -3.59 -2.09
N GLN A 42 15.34 -4.07 -2.97
CA GLN A 42 15.62 -4.25 -4.38
C GLN A 42 14.97 -3.13 -5.20
N PHE A 43 15.34 -3.05 -6.48
CA PHE A 43 14.84 -2.04 -7.43
C PHE A 43 15.21 -0.58 -7.13
N VAL A 44 16.09 -0.35 -6.15
CA VAL A 44 16.53 1.00 -5.73
C VAL A 44 17.88 1.41 -6.31
N GLU A 45 18.53 0.54 -7.07
CA GLU A 45 19.89 0.73 -7.59
C GLU A 45 20.07 2.01 -8.43
N ASN A 46 18.99 2.51 -9.02
CA ASN A 46 18.98 3.71 -9.85
C ASN A 46 18.40 4.94 -9.11
N LEU A 47 18.07 4.81 -7.83
CA LEU A 47 17.57 5.92 -7.01
C LEU A 47 18.74 6.61 -6.30
N GLU A 48 18.73 7.93 -6.32
CA GLU A 48 19.72 8.74 -5.61
C GLU A 48 19.29 8.90 -4.14
N ASN A 49 20.19 8.61 -3.21
CA ASN A 49 19.98 8.76 -1.76
C ASN A 49 18.83 7.92 -1.17
N VAL A 50 18.52 6.78 -1.79
CA VAL A 50 17.48 5.85 -1.32
C VAL A 50 18.06 4.45 -1.20
N ASP A 51 18.19 3.95 0.02
CA ASP A 51 18.74 2.62 0.30
C ASP A 51 17.67 1.51 0.19
N TYR A 52 16.42 1.85 0.38
CA TYR A 52 15.28 0.94 0.28
C TYR A 52 13.96 1.71 0.16
N LEU A 53 12.92 1.05 -0.34
CA LEU A 53 11.55 1.56 -0.32
C LEU A 53 10.89 1.17 1.00
N ALA A 54 10.43 2.15 1.75
CA ALA A 54 9.85 1.92 3.06
C ALA A 54 8.37 1.53 2.99
N ASN A 55 7.93 0.75 3.97
CA ASN A 55 6.50 0.53 4.20
C ASN A 55 5.83 1.86 4.58
N GLY A 56 4.95 2.35 3.73
CA GLY A 56 4.28 3.64 3.84
C GLY A 56 4.61 4.60 2.70
N ASP A 57 5.70 4.37 1.96
CA ASP A 57 6.06 5.21 0.81
C ASP A 57 4.95 5.23 -0.22
N ILE A 58 4.68 6.41 -0.74
CA ILE A 58 3.66 6.63 -1.76
C ILE A 58 4.32 6.69 -3.14
N ALA A 59 3.78 5.89 -4.04
CA ALA A 59 4.18 5.86 -5.43
C ALA A 59 3.01 6.21 -6.34
N LYS A 60 3.32 6.76 -7.51
CA LYS A 60 2.40 6.99 -8.62
C LYS A 60 2.69 6.00 -9.74
N LEU A 61 1.67 5.31 -10.22
CA LEU A 61 1.81 4.39 -11.35
C LEU A 61 1.97 5.17 -12.66
N CYS A 62 3.14 5.05 -13.30
CA CYS A 62 3.41 5.62 -14.61
C CYS A 62 2.97 4.68 -15.75
N ARG A 63 3.29 3.38 -15.61
CA ARG A 63 2.96 2.35 -16.60
C ARG A 63 2.90 0.98 -15.94
N ILE A 64 2.06 0.09 -16.47
CA ILE A 64 2.01 -1.33 -16.10
C ILE A 64 2.05 -2.19 -17.36
N SER A 65 2.71 -3.35 -17.27
CA SER A 65 2.89 -4.29 -18.37
C SER A 65 3.26 -5.69 -17.86
N LYS A 66 3.37 -6.65 -18.75
CA LYS A 66 3.88 -8.01 -18.49
C LYS A 66 3.16 -8.68 -17.32
N TYR A 67 1.84 -8.78 -17.42
CA TYR A 67 1.05 -9.57 -16.48
C TYR A 67 1.43 -11.05 -16.56
N GLU A 68 1.60 -11.69 -15.42
CA GLU A 68 1.95 -13.10 -15.29
C GLU A 68 1.37 -13.72 -14.03
N ASP A 69 0.92 -14.95 -14.16
CA ASP A 69 0.45 -15.77 -13.03
C ASP A 69 1.54 -16.78 -12.68
N ARG A 70 2.05 -16.69 -11.45
CA ARG A 70 3.14 -17.54 -11.00
C ARG A 70 3.05 -17.78 -9.49
N TYR A 71 3.44 -18.96 -9.05
CA TYR A 71 3.41 -19.34 -7.63
C TYR A 71 2.05 -19.11 -6.95
N GLY A 72 0.94 -19.22 -7.70
CA GLY A 72 -0.41 -18.97 -7.22
C GLY A 72 -0.72 -17.50 -6.93
N LEU A 73 0.09 -16.57 -7.43
CA LEU A 73 -0.07 -15.12 -7.30
C LEU A 73 -0.04 -14.44 -8.68
N HIS A 74 -0.61 -13.25 -8.75
CA HIS A 74 -0.65 -12.42 -9.94
C HIS A 74 0.43 -11.35 -9.86
N PHE A 75 1.29 -11.28 -10.86
CA PHE A 75 2.38 -10.32 -10.97
C PHE A 75 2.22 -9.41 -12.18
N ALA A 76 2.86 -8.26 -12.12
CA ALA A 76 3.06 -7.41 -13.28
C ALA A 76 4.41 -6.70 -13.17
N GLU A 77 4.86 -6.09 -14.26
CA GLU A 77 5.96 -5.14 -14.25
C GLU A 77 5.38 -3.72 -14.25
N ALA A 78 5.73 -2.93 -13.25
CA ALA A 78 5.24 -1.57 -13.08
C ALA A 78 6.40 -0.56 -13.11
N ARG A 79 6.17 0.57 -13.80
CA ARG A 79 6.99 1.77 -13.67
C ARG A 79 6.29 2.68 -12.67
N LEU A 80 6.98 2.99 -11.60
CA LEU A 80 6.49 3.77 -10.47
C LEU A 80 7.35 5.01 -10.29
N SER A 81 6.74 6.17 -10.04
CA SER A 81 7.39 7.41 -9.64
C SER A 81 7.11 7.68 -8.17
N PHE A 82 8.09 8.21 -7.45
CA PHE A 82 8.02 8.49 -6.02
C PHE A 82 8.10 10.00 -5.76
N PRO A 83 6.97 10.67 -5.50
CA PRO A 83 6.95 12.12 -5.25
C PRO A 83 7.84 12.56 -4.08
N ASP A 84 7.96 11.72 -3.04
CA ASP A 84 8.79 12.02 -1.86
C ASP A 84 10.31 11.84 -2.13
N TYR A 85 10.67 11.31 -3.30
CA TYR A 85 12.05 11.13 -3.78
C TYR A 85 12.29 11.88 -5.09
N ASP A 86 11.87 13.14 -5.15
CA ASP A 86 12.05 14.05 -6.31
C ASP A 86 11.52 13.45 -7.63
N ASP A 87 10.37 12.76 -7.57
CA ASP A 87 9.73 12.06 -8.69
C ASP A 87 10.62 11.03 -9.41
N GLN A 88 11.66 10.52 -8.73
CA GLN A 88 12.50 9.46 -9.27
C GLN A 88 11.66 8.23 -9.61
N GLU A 89 12.03 7.54 -10.68
CA GLU A 89 11.29 6.40 -11.21
C GLU A 89 12.05 5.08 -11.06
N ILE A 90 11.29 4.02 -10.79
CA ILE A 90 11.79 2.65 -10.85
C ILE A 90 10.95 1.79 -11.79
N VAL A 91 11.53 0.70 -12.26
CA VAL A 91 10.80 -0.41 -12.88
C VAL A 91 10.94 -1.62 -11.96
N ALA A 92 9.83 -2.11 -11.45
CA ALA A 92 9.81 -3.19 -10.48
C ALA A 92 8.76 -4.25 -10.81
N LYS A 93 9.01 -5.49 -10.37
CA LYS A 93 7.99 -6.52 -10.28
C LYS A 93 7.06 -6.16 -9.13
N VAL A 94 5.74 -6.27 -9.34
CA VAL A 94 4.71 -5.97 -8.34
C VAL A 94 3.76 -7.15 -8.17
N ILE A 95 3.23 -7.34 -6.97
CA ILE A 95 2.19 -8.33 -6.65
C ILE A 95 0.84 -7.61 -6.63
N LEU A 96 -0.11 -8.14 -7.40
CA LEU A 96 -1.44 -7.55 -7.54
C LEU A 96 -2.42 -8.02 -6.45
N ASP A 97 -2.16 -9.17 -5.84
CA ASP A 97 -3.06 -9.78 -4.85
C ASP A 97 -3.19 -8.97 -3.56
N THR A 98 -2.21 -8.11 -3.27
CA THR A 98 -2.23 -7.26 -2.08
C THR A 98 -3.11 -6.02 -2.22
N LEU A 99 -3.45 -5.60 -3.45
CA LEU A 99 -4.20 -4.35 -3.72
C LEU A 99 -5.54 -4.30 -3.00
N GLU A 100 -6.28 -5.40 -3.01
CA GLU A 100 -7.64 -5.52 -2.45
C GLU A 100 -7.71 -6.44 -1.23
N SER A 101 -6.57 -6.93 -0.74
CA SER A 101 -6.50 -7.78 0.45
C SER A 101 -6.80 -6.98 1.72
N GLU A 102 -7.59 -7.52 2.65
CA GLU A 102 -7.80 -6.94 3.97
C GLU A 102 -6.56 -7.07 4.87
N SER A 103 -5.66 -8.02 4.57
CA SER A 103 -4.37 -8.16 5.26
C SER A 103 -3.47 -6.97 5.01
N ALA A 104 -2.56 -6.68 5.92
CA ALA A 104 -1.60 -5.57 5.78
C ALA A 104 -0.65 -5.76 4.58
N SER A 105 -0.28 -7.02 4.31
CA SER A 105 0.60 -7.47 3.22
C SER A 105 0.13 -8.85 2.75
N LEU A 106 0.92 -9.63 2.02
CA LEU A 106 0.64 -11.04 1.75
C LEU A 106 0.36 -11.79 3.06
N THR A 107 -0.61 -12.70 3.03
CA THR A 107 -0.86 -13.60 4.16
C THR A 107 0.33 -14.55 4.37
N TYR A 108 0.39 -15.18 5.54
CA TYR A 108 1.42 -16.19 5.80
C TYR A 108 1.41 -17.32 4.76
N GLU A 109 0.22 -17.79 4.40
CA GLU A 109 0.04 -18.87 3.40
C GLU A 109 0.55 -18.44 2.03
N GLN A 110 0.16 -17.25 1.57
CA GLN A 110 0.63 -16.68 0.30
C GLN A 110 2.16 -16.47 0.28
N SER A 111 2.71 -15.97 1.38
CA SER A 111 4.16 -15.74 1.52
C SER A 111 4.94 -17.06 1.51
N ASN A 112 4.41 -18.09 2.17
CA ASN A 112 5.01 -19.42 2.19
C ASN A 112 4.94 -20.11 0.82
N MET A 113 3.81 -20.01 0.14
CA MET A 113 3.62 -20.54 -1.21
C MET A 113 4.59 -19.88 -2.20
N LEU A 114 4.73 -18.55 -2.12
CA LEU A 114 5.71 -17.81 -2.92
C LEU A 114 7.14 -18.28 -2.64
N TYR A 115 7.52 -18.39 -1.35
CA TYR A 115 8.85 -18.86 -0.97
C TYR A 115 9.13 -20.28 -1.50
N GLN A 116 8.19 -21.20 -1.35
CA GLN A 116 8.35 -22.58 -1.81
C GLN A 116 8.48 -22.64 -3.34
N GLY A 117 7.60 -21.93 -4.07
CA GLY A 117 7.66 -21.92 -5.53
C GLY A 117 8.96 -21.35 -6.07
N VAL A 118 9.42 -20.23 -5.53
CA VAL A 118 10.73 -19.66 -5.92
C VAL A 118 11.88 -20.58 -5.51
N ASN A 119 11.82 -21.21 -4.33
CA ASN A 119 12.85 -22.14 -3.87
C ASN A 119 12.94 -23.40 -4.76
N GLU A 120 11.83 -23.86 -5.35
CA GLU A 120 11.80 -24.96 -6.32
C GLU A 120 12.53 -24.60 -7.61
N ASP A 121 12.40 -23.38 -8.12
CA ASP A 121 13.13 -22.92 -9.32
C ASP A 121 14.65 -23.01 -9.13
N TYR A 122 15.13 -22.85 -7.91
CA TYR A 122 16.54 -22.95 -7.53
C TYR A 122 16.95 -24.36 -7.02
N SER A 123 16.12 -25.39 -7.23
CA SER A 123 16.40 -26.78 -6.79
C SER A 123 17.70 -27.37 -7.37
N HIS A 124 18.14 -26.88 -8.52
CA HIS A 124 19.40 -27.26 -9.17
C HIS A 124 20.65 -26.83 -8.38
N LEU A 125 20.53 -25.89 -7.44
CA LEU A 125 21.64 -25.47 -6.58
C LEU A 125 21.88 -26.51 -5.48
N THR A 126 23.10 -27.01 -5.40
CA THR A 126 23.47 -28.17 -4.56
C THR A 126 23.49 -27.86 -3.06
N THR A 127 23.75 -26.61 -2.66
CA THR A 127 23.84 -26.26 -1.25
C THR A 127 22.66 -25.42 -0.78
N LYS A 128 22.15 -25.72 0.42
CA LYS A 128 21.06 -24.96 1.04
C LYS A 128 21.36 -23.46 1.14
N LYS A 129 22.62 -23.11 1.43
CA LYS A 129 23.06 -21.70 1.55
C LYS A 129 22.91 -20.97 0.21
N LYS A 130 23.44 -21.52 -0.88
CA LYS A 130 23.35 -20.91 -2.22
C LYS A 130 21.89 -20.77 -2.67
N ARG A 131 21.06 -21.77 -2.39
CA ARG A 131 19.62 -21.71 -2.71
C ARG A 131 18.92 -20.58 -1.92
N TYR A 132 19.19 -20.47 -0.62
CA TYR A 132 18.64 -19.41 0.20
C TYR A 132 19.05 -18.01 -0.29
N GLU A 133 20.34 -17.83 -0.64
CA GLU A 133 20.86 -16.58 -1.21
C GLU A 133 20.16 -16.26 -2.54
N ALA A 134 20.03 -17.23 -3.45
CA ALA A 134 19.35 -17.05 -4.73
C ALA A 134 17.86 -16.66 -4.56
N VAL A 135 17.15 -17.29 -3.63
CA VAL A 135 15.75 -16.91 -3.31
C VAL A 135 15.68 -15.48 -2.80
N ARG A 136 16.61 -15.06 -1.94
CA ARG A 136 16.62 -13.68 -1.40
C ARG A 136 16.90 -12.62 -2.44
N GLU A 137 17.56 -12.96 -3.54
CA GLU A 137 17.85 -12.06 -4.65
C GLU A 137 16.81 -12.14 -5.77
N ASP A 138 15.88 -13.11 -5.69
CA ASP A 138 14.89 -13.32 -6.73
C ASP A 138 13.88 -12.18 -6.82
N LYS A 139 13.60 -11.73 -8.05
CA LYS A 139 12.69 -10.59 -8.33
C LYS A 139 11.23 -10.86 -8.01
N TYR A 140 10.76 -12.12 -8.02
CA TYR A 140 9.40 -12.45 -7.63
C TYR A 140 9.25 -12.51 -6.11
N TYR A 141 10.27 -13.09 -5.44
CA TYR A 141 10.29 -13.12 -3.97
C TYR A 141 10.32 -11.72 -3.36
N ASN A 142 11.01 -10.79 -4.03
CA ASN A 142 11.13 -9.39 -3.62
C ASN A 142 10.15 -8.45 -4.34
N ALA A 143 9.18 -9.00 -5.09
CA ALA A 143 8.20 -8.17 -5.77
C ALA A 143 7.47 -7.23 -4.80
N LEU A 144 7.28 -5.99 -5.23
CA LEU A 144 6.64 -4.96 -4.41
C LEU A 144 5.21 -5.36 -4.06
N GLN A 145 4.88 -5.24 -2.79
CA GLN A 145 3.53 -5.40 -2.28
C GLN A 145 2.89 -4.03 -2.16
N LEU A 146 1.79 -3.83 -2.85
CA LEU A 146 1.17 -2.51 -3.04
C LEU A 146 -0.28 -2.50 -2.56
N LYS A 147 -0.74 -1.33 -2.11
CA LYS A 147 -2.15 -1.02 -1.90
C LYS A 147 -2.50 0.31 -2.56
N TYR A 148 -3.78 0.49 -2.88
CA TYR A 148 -4.26 1.81 -3.30
C TYR A 148 -4.13 2.81 -2.15
N ALA A 149 -3.80 4.07 -2.48
CA ALA A 149 -3.46 5.11 -1.52
C ALA A 149 -4.32 6.38 -1.60
N ASN A 150 -5.53 6.31 -2.17
CA ASN A 150 -6.52 7.38 -2.03
C ASN A 150 -7.13 7.38 -0.61
N ALA A 151 -7.24 6.19 0.00
CA ALA A 151 -7.64 5.99 1.38
C ALA A 151 -6.67 5.04 2.07
N ILE A 152 -6.24 5.40 3.29
CA ILE A 152 -5.30 4.62 4.11
C ILE A 152 -5.79 4.55 5.56
N THR A 153 -5.22 3.65 6.36
CA THR A 153 -5.49 3.66 7.79
C THR A 153 -4.76 4.83 8.47
N CYS A 154 -5.34 5.38 9.53
CA CYS A 154 -4.72 6.46 10.28
C CYS A 154 -3.30 6.09 10.80
N HIS A 155 -3.06 4.82 11.17
CA HIS A 155 -1.72 4.36 11.54
C HIS A 155 -0.70 4.53 10.40
N LYS A 156 -1.13 4.27 9.15
CA LYS A 156 -0.26 4.43 7.97
C LYS A 156 -0.04 5.89 7.57
N SER A 157 -0.84 6.81 8.10
CA SER A 157 -0.67 8.25 7.85
C SER A 157 0.34 8.91 8.79
N GLN A 158 0.86 8.18 9.77
CA GLN A 158 1.85 8.73 10.70
C GLN A 158 3.12 9.14 9.95
N GLY A 159 3.61 10.36 10.22
CA GLY A 159 4.73 10.95 9.50
C GLY A 159 4.35 11.73 8.24
N GLY A 160 3.19 11.44 7.61
CA GLY A 160 2.69 12.16 6.44
C GLY A 160 1.79 13.34 6.81
N GLN A 161 1.69 14.31 5.89
CA GLN A 161 0.77 15.44 5.96
C GLN A 161 0.17 15.70 4.58
N TRP A 162 -1.09 16.16 4.55
CA TRP A 162 -1.83 16.43 3.31
C TRP A 162 -2.60 17.73 3.42
N LYS A 163 -2.71 18.47 2.33
CA LYS A 163 -3.51 19.70 2.26
C LYS A 163 -4.95 19.47 2.72
N CYS A 164 -5.57 18.40 2.24
CA CYS A 164 -6.95 18.04 2.56
C CYS A 164 -7.04 16.62 3.07
N VAL A 165 -7.65 16.44 4.23
CA VAL A 165 -7.87 15.13 4.86
C VAL A 165 -9.37 14.93 5.08
N PHE A 166 -9.88 13.80 4.60
CA PHE A 166 -11.22 13.30 4.88
C PHE A 166 -11.11 12.23 5.96
N ILE A 167 -11.77 12.42 7.08
CA ILE A 167 -11.75 11.47 8.21
C ILE A 167 -13.07 10.73 8.22
N ASP A 168 -13.03 9.41 7.97
CA ASP A 168 -14.22 8.57 8.05
C ASP A 168 -14.54 8.26 9.50
N ASN A 169 -15.79 8.49 9.90
CA ASN A 169 -16.24 8.19 11.25
C ASN A 169 -15.99 6.70 11.58
N ALA A 170 -15.23 6.49 12.64
CA ALA A 170 -14.88 5.17 13.14
C ALA A 170 -15.58 4.83 14.47
N PHE A 171 -16.44 5.73 14.97
CA PHE A 171 -17.03 5.65 16.30
C PHE A 171 -18.44 5.07 16.20
N TRP A 172 -18.66 3.95 16.86
CA TRP A 172 -19.94 3.24 16.89
C TRP A 172 -20.61 3.33 18.27
N GLN A 173 -19.86 3.77 19.28
CA GLN A 173 -20.30 3.91 20.66
C GLN A 173 -20.76 5.35 20.92
N GLU A 174 -21.68 5.53 21.86
CA GLU A 174 -22.15 6.86 22.28
C GLU A 174 -21.06 7.65 23.02
N GLU A 175 -20.22 6.96 23.80
CA GLU A 175 -19.09 7.57 24.51
C GLU A 175 -17.77 7.22 23.84
N LEU A 176 -16.97 8.25 23.56
CA LEU A 176 -15.64 8.10 22.98
C LEU A 176 -14.63 7.64 24.06
N THR A 177 -13.89 6.62 23.78
CA THR A 177 -12.78 6.19 24.61
C THR A 177 -11.55 7.09 24.43
N LEU A 178 -10.61 7.03 25.38
CA LEU A 178 -9.32 7.75 25.25
C LEU A 178 -8.56 7.36 23.98
N ASP A 179 -8.65 6.10 23.55
CA ASP A 179 -7.99 5.64 22.33
C ASP A 179 -8.69 6.14 21.06
N ASP A 180 -10.01 6.34 21.10
CA ASP A 180 -10.74 7.01 20.03
C ASP A 180 -10.32 8.47 19.88
N LEU A 181 -10.15 9.17 21.01
CA LEU A 181 -9.68 10.57 21.03
C LEU A 181 -8.25 10.68 20.50
N LYS A 182 -7.34 9.77 20.89
CA LYS A 182 -5.97 9.74 20.38
C LYS A 182 -5.94 9.46 18.87
N TRP A 183 -6.80 8.55 18.41
CA TRP A 183 -6.94 8.24 16.99
C TRP A 183 -7.44 9.45 16.21
N LEU A 184 -8.49 10.13 16.70
CA LEU A 184 -9.06 11.33 16.08
C LEU A 184 -8.04 12.47 16.06
N TYR A 185 -7.33 12.71 17.16
CA TYR A 185 -6.25 13.70 17.23
C TYR A 185 -5.17 13.41 16.18
N THR A 186 -4.73 12.14 16.06
CA THR A 186 -3.75 11.75 15.06
C THR A 186 -4.27 12.02 13.64
N ALA A 187 -5.53 11.70 13.35
CA ALA A 187 -6.14 11.95 12.06
C ALA A 187 -6.25 13.43 11.71
N LEU A 188 -6.73 14.26 12.66
CA LEU A 188 -6.88 15.72 12.50
C LEU A 188 -5.55 16.41 12.20
N THR A 189 -4.50 16.01 12.91
CA THR A 189 -3.15 16.61 12.76
C THR A 189 -2.44 16.21 11.47
N ARG A 190 -3.05 15.39 10.60
CA ARG A 190 -2.52 15.07 9.26
C ARG A 190 -2.85 16.13 8.22
N ALA A 191 -3.85 16.98 8.48
CA ALA A 191 -4.22 18.03 7.55
C ALA A 191 -3.36 19.30 7.74
N THR A 192 -2.93 19.91 6.64
CA THR A 192 -2.23 21.20 6.66
C THR A 192 -3.14 22.37 6.30
N GLU A 193 -4.25 22.15 5.59
CA GLU A 193 -5.18 23.19 5.16
C GLU A 193 -6.63 22.92 5.58
N LYS A 194 -7.18 21.73 5.25
CA LYS A 194 -8.60 21.42 5.44
C LYS A 194 -8.84 20.02 5.97
N VAL A 195 -9.81 19.90 6.89
CA VAL A 195 -10.35 18.63 7.37
C VAL A 195 -11.82 18.54 6.97
N TYR A 196 -12.21 17.35 6.50
CA TYR A 196 -13.60 17.01 6.23
C TYR A 196 -13.97 15.80 7.10
N LEU A 197 -14.99 15.94 7.93
CA LEU A 197 -15.52 14.87 8.75
C LEU A 197 -16.63 14.15 7.96
N VAL A 198 -16.45 12.87 7.69
CA VAL A 198 -17.33 12.06 6.84
C VAL A 198 -18.11 11.08 7.72
N ASN A 199 -19.43 11.02 7.55
CA ASN A 199 -20.34 10.15 8.32
C ASN A 199 -20.34 10.44 9.85
N PHE A 200 -19.91 11.60 10.29
CA PHE A 200 -20.07 12.03 11.68
C PHE A 200 -21.51 12.48 11.91
N LYS A 201 -22.03 12.21 13.11
CA LYS A 201 -23.36 12.65 13.53
C LYS A 201 -23.35 14.15 13.83
N ASP A 202 -24.43 14.86 13.47
CA ASP A 202 -24.57 16.30 13.72
C ASP A 202 -24.48 16.65 15.21
N GLU A 203 -24.94 15.74 16.08
CA GLU A 203 -24.86 15.87 17.55
C GLU A 203 -23.43 16.10 18.10
N LEU A 204 -22.41 15.75 17.33
CA LEU A 204 -21.00 15.99 17.71
C LEU A 204 -20.53 17.42 17.44
N PHE A 205 -21.35 18.23 16.77
CA PHE A 205 -21.03 19.62 16.42
C PHE A 205 -21.89 20.63 17.18
N ASP A 206 -22.94 20.19 17.86
CA ASP A 206 -23.85 21.03 18.66
C ASP A 206 -23.34 21.11 20.09
N SER A 207 -22.71 22.23 20.44
CA SER A 207 -22.40 22.65 21.81
C SER A 207 -22.52 24.13 21.96
#